data_0c1d4bd7eebf37771519373bc5a3cb3e
#
_entry.id   0c1d4bd7eebf37771519373bc5a3cb3e
#
_cell.length_a   1.000
_cell.length_b   1.000
_cell.length_c   1.000
_cell.angle_alpha   90.00
_cell.angle_beta   90.00
_cell.angle_gamma   90.00
#
_symmetry.space_group_name_H-M   'P 1'
#
loop_
_entity.id
_entity.type
_entity.pdbx_description
1 polymer ?
#
loop_
_entity_poly.entity_id
_entity_poly.type
_entity_poly.pdbx_seq_one_letter_code
_entity_poly.pdbx_strand_id
1 'polypeptide(L)'
;MPPVLWARAGKCAQQRLAVLVLVLAACGGGPTEPPASLIGRFDAFWSTFDAQYSYFAYKHINWDSLRIAFRPRAAAAASQDELVVVLKEMTAPLRDIHVSFTTPGGARQATYTPAAAMNWDRTVWLRTASACQLTQVKPNLGYCTIGSIAYIVVGSWNNTQFGRDDLDATVDRFRDAPAMIIEVRPNGGGSDALAFDLAGRFAPRSTVVGYVRFRNGPRYDDFTPETARRIEPRGAFQYTKPVIVLSGRGVFSSNESFISAMREMPNVTILGDTTGGGTGNPQDYALGDGWRYTVSRWIEWTADRRVIEWQGIPPDVVVPWDTAAVRAGRDVVMEAALAHLRVGALRTVPGLER
;
A
#
# COMPACT_ATOMS: atom_id res chain seq x y z
N MET A 1 4.89 42.78 -68.52
CA MET A 1 5.60 44.09 -68.53
C MET A 1 5.20 44.84 -67.30
N PRO A 2 6.16 45.47 -66.61
CA PRO A 2 6.16 45.98 -65.26
C PRO A 2 5.73 47.43 -65.19
N PRO A 3 5.86 48.24 -64.10
CA PRO A 3 6.94 48.24 -63.09
C PRO A 3 6.43 48.44 -61.63
N VAL A 4 7.19 48.04 -60.64
CA VAL A 4 8.12 48.67 -59.69
C VAL A 4 7.81 50.12 -59.26
N LEU A 5 7.76 50.32 -57.89
CA LEU A 5 8.35 51.47 -57.15
C LEU A 5 8.00 51.33 -55.64
N TRP A 6 8.94 51.05 -54.84
CA TRP A 6 9.71 51.78 -53.82
C TRP A 6 8.94 52.81 -52.97
N ALA A 7 8.94 52.63 -51.66
CA ALA A 7 9.62 53.44 -50.63
C ALA A 7 8.89 53.32 -49.26
N ARG A 8 9.53 53.11 -48.30
CA ARG A 8 10.31 53.81 -47.27
C ARG A 8 10.07 53.27 -45.86
N ALA A 9 11.17 53.01 -45.24
CA ALA A 9 11.30 52.60 -43.84
C ALA A 9 10.74 53.63 -42.88
N GLY A 10 9.93 53.15 -41.94
CA GLY A 10 9.59 53.84 -40.70
C GLY A 10 10.20 53.09 -39.54
N LYS A 11 11.19 53.69 -38.87
CA LYS A 11 11.79 53.18 -37.63
C LYS A 11 10.75 53.28 -36.52
N CYS A 12 10.24 52.15 -36.05
CA CYS A 12 9.49 52.10 -34.82
C CYS A 12 10.41 51.56 -33.72
N ALA A 13 10.63 52.37 -32.72
CA ALA A 13 11.47 52.12 -31.55
C ALA A 13 10.90 50.92 -30.77
N GLN A 14 11.66 49.83 -30.67
CA GLN A 14 11.37 48.74 -29.75
C GLN A 14 11.68 49.19 -28.33
N GLN A 15 10.66 49.54 -27.57
CA GLN A 15 10.71 49.56 -26.12
C GLN A 15 10.79 48.14 -25.62
N ARG A 16 11.98 47.72 -25.17
CA ARG A 16 12.16 46.45 -24.46
C ARG A 16 11.56 46.60 -23.07
N LEU A 17 10.37 46.06 -22.86
CA LEU A 17 9.80 45.84 -21.54
C LEU A 17 10.59 44.71 -20.89
N ALA A 18 11.47 45.04 -19.96
CA ALA A 18 12.13 44.05 -19.12
C ALA A 18 11.08 43.54 -18.12
N VAL A 19 10.52 42.34 -18.41
CA VAL A 19 9.71 41.60 -17.45
C VAL A 19 10.66 41.02 -16.41
N LEU A 20 10.70 41.64 -15.25
CA LEU A 20 11.39 41.13 -14.07
C LEU A 20 10.60 39.91 -13.58
N VAL A 21 11.00 38.72 -14.00
CA VAL A 21 10.47 37.45 -13.44
C VAL A 21 11.07 37.32 -12.03
N LEU A 22 10.29 37.69 -11.02
CA LEU A 22 10.57 37.30 -9.65
C LEU A 22 10.40 35.77 -9.57
N VAL A 23 11.50 35.04 -9.66
CA VAL A 23 11.56 33.65 -9.27
C VAL A 23 11.41 33.63 -7.74
N LEU A 24 10.19 33.46 -7.25
CA LEU A 24 9.95 33.02 -5.90
C LEU A 24 10.57 31.61 -5.82
N ALA A 25 11.76 31.53 -5.27
CA ALA A 25 12.36 30.29 -4.82
C ALA A 25 11.42 29.72 -3.74
N ALA A 26 10.45 28.88 -4.17
CA ALA A 26 9.80 27.98 -3.27
C ALA A 26 10.92 27.12 -2.68
N CYS A 27 11.17 27.23 -1.39
CA CYS A 27 12.03 26.33 -0.62
C CYS A 27 11.44 24.92 -0.68
N GLY A 28 11.58 24.26 -1.81
CA GLY A 28 11.51 22.82 -1.94
C GLY A 28 12.83 22.28 -1.39
N GLY A 29 12.89 22.04 -0.08
CA GLY A 29 14.02 21.38 0.54
C GLY A 29 14.15 19.97 -0.05
N GLY A 30 15.09 19.79 -0.98
CA GLY A 30 15.64 18.49 -1.28
C GLY A 30 16.20 17.87 0.02
N PRO A 31 16.52 16.58 0.03
CA PRO A 31 17.05 15.94 1.23
C PRO A 31 18.34 16.67 1.65
N THR A 32 18.22 17.50 2.69
CA THR A 32 19.39 18.14 3.31
C THR A 32 20.25 17.07 3.95
N GLU A 33 21.58 17.17 3.81
CA GLU A 33 22.48 16.27 4.51
C GLU A 33 22.19 16.31 6.02
N PRO A 34 22.17 15.14 6.68
CA PRO A 34 21.94 15.07 8.11
C PRO A 34 23.02 15.88 8.87
N PRO A 35 22.67 16.54 9.99
CA PRO A 35 23.65 17.24 10.82
C PRO A 35 24.79 16.34 11.27
N ALA A 36 26.00 16.90 11.42
CA ALA A 36 27.19 16.15 11.82
C ALA A 36 27.11 15.62 13.25
N SER A 37 26.47 16.36 14.18
CA SER A 37 26.33 15.95 15.58
C SER A 37 25.14 15.03 15.80
N LEU A 38 25.28 14.04 16.69
CA LEU A 38 24.20 13.11 17.05
C LEU A 38 22.95 13.82 17.59
N ILE A 39 23.13 14.82 18.43
CA ILE A 39 21.99 15.60 18.95
C ILE A 39 21.30 16.41 17.85
N GLY A 40 22.07 16.93 16.89
CA GLY A 40 21.50 17.60 15.71
C GLY A 40 20.70 16.62 14.84
N ARG A 41 21.16 15.39 14.69
CA ARG A 41 20.40 14.31 13.99
C ARG A 41 19.10 13.97 14.69
N PHE A 42 19.12 13.89 16.04
CA PHE A 42 17.90 13.72 16.83
C PHE A 42 16.92 14.87 16.60
N ASP A 43 17.35 16.12 16.69
CA ASP A 43 16.50 17.28 16.49
C ASP A 43 15.95 17.35 15.06
N ALA A 44 16.73 17.01 14.04
CA ALA A 44 16.29 16.91 12.64
C ALA A 44 15.27 15.77 12.44
N PHE A 45 15.53 14.59 13.04
CA PHE A 45 14.60 13.47 13.03
C PHE A 45 13.27 13.85 13.68
N TRP A 46 13.31 14.43 14.88
CA TRP A 46 12.11 14.88 15.57
C TRP A 46 11.30 15.88 14.72
N SER A 47 11.97 16.89 14.13
CA SER A 47 11.33 17.91 13.30
C SER A 47 10.73 17.30 12.02
N THR A 48 11.36 16.28 11.44
CA THR A 48 10.82 15.59 10.25
C THR A 48 9.52 14.87 10.59
N PHE A 49 9.49 14.15 11.73
CA PHE A 49 8.25 13.51 12.19
C PHE A 49 7.19 14.53 12.53
N ASP A 50 7.54 15.60 13.25
CA ASP A 50 6.62 16.69 13.63
C ASP A 50 5.92 17.29 12.40
N ALA A 51 6.68 17.52 11.33
CA ALA A 51 6.17 18.11 10.08
C ALA A 51 5.42 17.12 9.18
N GLN A 52 5.78 15.82 9.19
CA GLN A 52 5.38 14.87 8.14
C GLN A 52 4.50 13.72 8.63
N TYR A 53 4.62 13.29 9.89
CA TYR A 53 3.89 12.12 10.35
C TYR A 53 2.39 12.39 10.46
N SER A 54 1.58 11.57 9.78
CA SER A 54 0.15 11.85 9.57
C SER A 54 -0.75 11.44 10.74
N TYR A 55 -0.31 10.54 11.60
CA TYR A 55 -1.20 9.87 12.53
C TYR A 55 -1.13 10.34 13.98
N PHE A 56 -0.43 11.45 14.30
CA PHE A 56 -0.31 11.94 15.67
C PHE A 56 -1.67 12.20 16.33
N ALA A 57 -2.54 12.96 15.66
CA ALA A 57 -3.88 13.25 16.16
C ALA A 57 -4.73 11.97 16.28
N TYR A 58 -4.72 11.12 15.25
CA TYR A 58 -5.48 9.87 15.24
C TYR A 58 -5.05 8.89 16.34
N LYS A 59 -3.72 8.79 16.58
CA LYS A 59 -3.13 7.89 17.58
C LYS A 59 -3.02 8.51 18.98
N HIS A 60 -3.46 9.77 19.16
CA HIS A 60 -3.38 10.53 20.40
C HIS A 60 -1.94 10.62 20.96
N ILE A 61 -0.96 10.80 20.09
CA ILE A 61 0.46 10.89 20.45
C ILE A 61 0.85 12.35 20.64
N ASN A 62 1.35 12.67 21.82
CA ASN A 62 2.00 13.95 22.08
C ASN A 62 3.50 13.83 21.75
N TRP A 63 3.87 14.27 20.56
CA TRP A 63 5.23 14.14 20.03
C TRP A 63 6.24 15.04 20.77
N ASP A 64 5.80 16.23 21.25
CA ASP A 64 6.62 17.11 22.08
C ASP A 64 7.01 16.47 23.42
N SER A 65 6.06 15.79 24.06
CA SER A 65 6.35 15.05 25.30
C SER A 65 7.39 13.97 25.11
N LEU A 66 7.36 13.28 23.96
CA LEU A 66 8.38 12.30 23.62
C LEU A 66 9.73 12.96 23.37
N ARG A 67 9.78 14.13 22.72
CA ARG A 67 11.02 14.91 22.59
C ARG A 67 11.64 15.22 23.95
N ILE A 68 10.84 15.77 24.86
CA ILE A 68 11.30 16.13 26.21
C ILE A 68 11.90 14.91 26.93
N ALA A 69 11.24 13.75 26.84
CA ALA A 69 11.67 12.53 27.49
C ALA A 69 12.94 11.92 26.86
N PHE A 70 13.07 11.95 25.54
CA PHE A 70 14.12 11.22 24.84
C PHE A 70 15.33 12.07 24.44
N ARG A 71 15.21 13.40 24.33
CA ARG A 71 16.31 14.27 23.95
C ARG A 71 17.53 14.22 24.89
N PRO A 72 17.38 14.14 26.23
CA PRO A 72 18.54 13.96 27.11
C PRO A 72 19.29 12.65 26.87
N ARG A 73 18.58 11.56 26.54
CA ARG A 73 19.17 10.27 26.20
C ARG A 73 19.93 10.33 24.88
N ALA A 74 19.36 11.01 23.87
CA ALA A 74 20.03 11.24 22.60
C ALA A 74 21.30 12.10 22.75
N ALA A 75 21.30 13.09 23.67
CA ALA A 75 22.49 13.90 23.97
C ALA A 75 23.60 13.10 24.67
N ALA A 76 23.26 12.03 25.38
CA ALA A 76 24.21 11.14 26.04
C ALA A 76 24.70 10.00 25.12
N ALA A 77 24.12 9.82 23.94
CA ALA A 77 24.55 8.78 22.99
C ALA A 77 25.99 9.04 22.51
N ALA A 78 26.83 8.02 22.59
CA ALA A 78 28.22 8.08 22.17
C ALA A 78 28.44 7.64 20.70
N SER A 79 27.41 7.05 20.07
CA SER A 79 27.49 6.55 18.70
C SER A 79 26.13 6.70 17.96
N GLN A 80 26.20 6.58 16.63
CA GLN A 80 25.00 6.54 15.77
C GLN A 80 24.10 5.36 16.13
N ASP A 81 24.65 4.20 16.43
CA ASP A 81 23.89 3.00 16.80
C ASP A 81 23.14 3.21 18.12
N GLU A 82 23.75 3.84 19.11
CA GLU A 82 23.08 4.21 20.36
C GLU A 82 21.97 5.24 20.13
N LEU A 83 22.20 6.24 19.27
CA LEU A 83 21.14 7.17 18.87
C LEU A 83 19.97 6.42 18.22
N VAL A 84 20.21 5.47 17.32
CA VAL A 84 19.17 4.68 16.67
C VAL A 84 18.36 3.88 17.68
N VAL A 85 18.98 3.33 18.72
CA VAL A 85 18.24 2.66 19.83
C VAL A 85 17.28 3.64 20.51
N VAL A 86 17.75 4.85 20.85
CA VAL A 86 16.91 5.90 21.46
C VAL A 86 15.74 6.28 20.53
N LEU A 87 15.98 6.46 19.25
CA LEU A 87 14.95 6.82 18.27
C LEU A 87 13.92 5.70 18.06
N LYS A 88 14.36 4.44 18.07
CA LYS A 88 13.45 3.27 17.98
C LYS A 88 12.51 3.22 19.19
N GLU A 89 13.03 3.43 20.39
CA GLU A 89 12.21 3.46 21.59
C GLU A 89 11.24 4.65 21.59
N MET A 90 11.70 5.83 21.14
CA MET A 90 10.86 7.01 21.00
C MET A 90 9.70 6.80 20.01
N THR A 91 9.91 6.04 18.92
CA THR A 91 8.90 5.78 17.90
C THR A 91 8.03 4.55 18.16
N ALA A 92 8.41 3.68 19.11
CA ALA A 92 7.64 2.48 19.42
C ALA A 92 6.15 2.75 19.80
N PRO A 93 5.80 3.83 20.55
CA PRO A 93 4.41 4.16 20.85
C PRO A 93 3.56 4.45 19.61
N LEU A 94 4.16 4.81 18.46
CA LEU A 94 3.43 5.04 17.21
C LEU A 94 2.77 3.76 16.70
N ARG A 95 3.29 2.57 17.06
CA ARG A 95 2.80 1.26 16.62
C ARG A 95 2.51 1.24 15.12
N ASP A 96 3.46 1.76 14.33
CA ASP A 96 3.33 1.94 12.89
C ASP A 96 4.34 1.03 12.17
N ILE A 97 3.83 0.10 11.38
CA ILE A 97 4.66 -0.87 10.64
C ILE A 97 5.53 -0.21 9.56
N HIS A 98 5.15 1.00 9.13
CA HIS A 98 5.89 1.78 8.14
C HIS A 98 7.00 2.63 8.74
N VAL A 99 7.01 2.81 10.08
CA VAL A 99 8.13 3.47 10.76
C VAL A 99 9.22 2.44 11.03
N SER A 100 10.34 2.61 10.36
CA SER A 100 11.47 1.69 10.47
C SER A 100 12.78 2.40 10.24
N PHE A 101 13.87 1.78 10.67
CA PHE A 101 15.23 2.20 10.36
C PHE A 101 15.87 1.22 9.39
N THR A 102 16.74 1.71 8.52
CA THR A 102 17.55 0.89 7.62
C THR A 102 19.02 1.11 7.97
N THR A 103 19.73 0.03 8.22
CA THR A 103 21.16 0.06 8.53
C THR A 103 21.98 0.47 7.30
N PRO A 104 23.25 0.88 7.46
CA PRO A 104 24.16 1.12 6.32
C PRO A 104 24.32 -0.07 5.38
N GLY A 105 24.16 -1.29 5.92
CA GLY A 105 24.18 -2.54 5.14
C GLY A 105 22.83 -2.91 4.50
N GLY A 106 21.80 -2.05 4.59
CA GLY A 106 20.50 -2.26 3.96
C GLY A 106 19.51 -3.10 4.76
N ALA A 107 19.84 -3.55 5.99
CA ALA A 107 18.93 -4.33 6.81
C ALA A 107 17.86 -3.44 7.46
N ARG A 108 16.57 -3.80 7.25
CA ARG A 108 15.45 -3.10 7.86
C ARG A 108 15.27 -3.49 9.32
N GLN A 109 15.10 -2.50 10.19
CA GLN A 109 14.81 -2.65 11.61
C GLN A 109 13.44 -2.01 11.91
N ALA A 110 12.44 -2.84 12.14
CA ALA A 110 11.10 -2.38 12.52
C ALA A 110 11.10 -1.76 13.93
N THR A 111 10.25 -0.77 14.15
CA THR A 111 9.97 -0.20 15.47
C THR A 111 8.76 -0.83 16.13
N TYR A 112 7.93 -1.48 15.34
CA TYR A 112 6.74 -2.19 15.75
C TYR A 112 6.53 -3.45 14.89
N THR A 113 6.13 -4.54 15.54
CA THR A 113 5.70 -5.79 14.89
C THR A 113 4.34 -6.16 15.48
N PRO A 114 3.29 -6.31 14.65
CA PRO A 114 1.99 -6.75 15.11
C PRO A 114 2.05 -8.13 15.75
N ALA A 115 1.36 -8.30 16.88
CA ALA A 115 1.33 -9.57 17.61
C ALA A 115 0.30 -10.58 17.06
N ALA A 116 -0.59 -10.14 16.16
CA ALA A 116 -1.65 -11.01 15.64
C ALA A 116 -1.08 -12.11 14.74
N ALA A 117 -1.54 -13.35 14.97
CA ALA A 117 -1.16 -14.48 14.12
C ALA A 117 -1.72 -14.29 12.70
N MET A 118 -0.91 -14.64 11.71
CA MET A 118 -1.37 -14.69 10.33
C MET A 118 -2.25 -15.92 10.10
N ASN A 119 -3.35 -15.75 9.36
CA ASN A 119 -4.20 -16.87 8.91
C ASN A 119 -3.65 -17.53 7.64
N TRP A 120 -2.34 -17.62 7.52
CA TRP A 120 -1.61 -18.20 6.42
C TRP A 120 -0.35 -18.90 6.91
N ASP A 121 -0.15 -20.12 6.46
CA ASP A 121 1.06 -20.91 6.72
C ASP A 121 1.69 -21.35 5.39
N ARG A 122 2.97 -21.07 5.24
CA ARG A 122 3.70 -21.36 3.99
C ARG A 122 3.72 -22.85 3.66
N THR A 123 3.87 -23.71 4.66
CA THR A 123 3.97 -25.16 4.46
C THR A 123 2.64 -25.73 3.99
N VAL A 124 1.55 -25.27 4.59
CA VAL A 124 0.18 -25.67 4.20
C VAL A 124 -0.15 -25.14 2.80
N TRP A 125 0.17 -23.88 2.54
CA TRP A 125 -0.01 -23.27 1.22
C TRP A 125 0.77 -24.03 0.12
N LEU A 126 2.02 -24.46 0.38
CA LEU A 126 2.83 -25.23 -0.57
C LEU A 126 2.16 -26.54 -0.98
N ARG A 127 1.38 -27.19 -0.10
CA ARG A 127 0.59 -28.38 -0.46
C ARG A 127 -0.48 -28.05 -1.50
N THR A 128 -1.21 -26.95 -1.30
CA THR A 128 -2.20 -26.46 -2.29
C THR A 128 -1.52 -26.13 -3.62
N ALA A 129 -0.41 -25.37 -3.58
CA ALA A 129 0.35 -24.99 -4.75
C ALA A 129 0.90 -26.20 -5.54
N SER A 130 1.39 -27.21 -4.81
CA SER A 130 1.85 -28.47 -5.40
C SER A 130 0.69 -29.29 -6.00
N ALA A 131 -0.41 -29.42 -5.26
CA ALA A 131 -1.56 -30.20 -5.71
C ALA A 131 -2.20 -29.63 -6.98
N CYS A 132 -2.24 -28.30 -7.15
CA CYS A 132 -2.77 -27.66 -8.34
C CYS A 132 -1.71 -27.39 -9.42
N GLN A 133 -0.46 -27.83 -9.21
CA GLN A 133 0.66 -27.60 -10.14
C GLN A 133 0.84 -26.10 -10.45
N LEU A 134 1.01 -25.27 -9.41
CA LEU A 134 1.12 -23.81 -9.54
C LEU A 134 2.20 -23.43 -10.57
N THR A 135 1.79 -22.75 -11.63
CA THR A 135 2.69 -22.14 -12.58
C THR A 135 3.15 -20.78 -12.06
N GLN A 136 4.43 -20.65 -11.79
CA GLN A 136 5.03 -19.36 -11.42
C GLN A 136 5.32 -18.55 -12.68
N VAL A 137 4.63 -17.41 -12.85
CA VAL A 137 4.82 -16.49 -14.00
C VAL A 137 6.05 -15.63 -13.77
N LYS A 138 6.14 -15.06 -12.59
CA LYS A 138 7.22 -14.18 -12.10
C LYS A 138 7.41 -14.42 -10.60
N PRO A 139 8.49 -13.94 -9.98
CA PRO A 139 8.56 -13.89 -8.54
C PRO A 139 7.31 -13.24 -7.95
N ASN A 140 6.67 -13.88 -6.98
CA ASN A 140 5.42 -13.44 -6.32
C ASN A 140 4.16 -13.36 -7.20
N LEU A 141 4.18 -13.85 -8.43
CA LEU A 141 3.01 -13.97 -9.29
C LEU A 141 2.92 -15.38 -9.86
N GLY A 142 1.81 -16.06 -9.60
CA GLY A 142 1.56 -17.40 -10.11
C GLY A 142 0.08 -17.73 -10.26
N TYR A 143 -0.20 -18.83 -10.94
CA TYR A 143 -1.57 -19.30 -11.11
C TYR A 143 -1.64 -20.81 -11.28
N CYS A 144 -2.80 -21.38 -10.99
CA CYS A 144 -3.21 -22.73 -11.39
C CYS A 144 -4.73 -22.80 -11.49
N THR A 145 -5.26 -24.03 -11.61
CA THR A 145 -6.69 -24.31 -11.43
C THR A 145 -6.90 -25.29 -10.27
N ILE A 146 -7.94 -25.05 -9.48
CA ILE A 146 -8.42 -25.99 -8.46
C ILE A 146 -9.78 -26.50 -8.93
N GLY A 147 -9.79 -27.69 -9.53
CA GLY A 147 -10.93 -28.13 -10.34
C GLY A 147 -11.12 -27.21 -11.55
N SER A 148 -12.31 -26.58 -11.66
CA SER A 148 -12.61 -25.56 -12.70
C SER A 148 -12.36 -24.11 -12.26
N ILE A 149 -11.98 -23.89 -11.00
CA ILE A 149 -11.82 -22.55 -10.41
C ILE A 149 -10.43 -22.04 -10.70
N ALA A 150 -10.30 -20.81 -11.22
CA ALA A 150 -9.03 -20.13 -11.36
C ALA A 150 -8.45 -19.81 -9.98
N TYR A 151 -7.17 -20.03 -9.78
CA TYR A 151 -6.45 -19.64 -8.58
C TYR A 151 -5.25 -18.79 -8.98
N ILE A 152 -5.25 -17.54 -8.55
CA ILE A 152 -4.18 -16.56 -8.79
C ILE A 152 -3.52 -16.22 -7.46
N VAL A 153 -2.19 -16.25 -7.42
CA VAL A 153 -1.39 -15.90 -6.25
C VAL A 153 -0.61 -14.63 -6.53
N VAL A 154 -0.78 -13.63 -5.67
CA VAL A 154 0.01 -12.39 -5.69
C VAL A 154 0.65 -12.21 -4.32
N GLY A 155 1.91 -12.61 -4.18
CA GLY A 155 2.65 -12.62 -2.91
C GLY A 155 3.28 -11.27 -2.55
N SER A 156 3.35 -10.32 -3.49
CA SER A 156 3.84 -8.95 -3.27
C SER A 156 3.43 -8.08 -4.45
N TRP A 157 3.24 -6.77 -4.22
CA TRP A 157 3.08 -5.76 -5.28
C TRP A 157 4.41 -5.13 -5.69
N ASN A 158 5.48 -5.92 -5.76
CA ASN A 158 6.79 -5.43 -6.14
C ASN A 158 6.90 -5.22 -7.66
N ASN A 159 6.89 -3.96 -8.09
CA ASN A 159 6.94 -3.55 -9.49
C ASN A 159 8.29 -3.78 -10.18
N THR A 160 9.33 -4.21 -9.46
CA THR A 160 10.58 -4.66 -10.05
C THR A 160 10.56 -6.14 -10.44
N GLN A 161 9.53 -6.89 -10.03
CA GLN A 161 9.42 -8.33 -10.27
C GLN A 161 8.44 -8.68 -11.38
N PHE A 162 7.35 -7.94 -11.50
CA PHE A 162 6.35 -8.09 -12.56
C PHE A 162 5.66 -6.77 -12.84
N GLY A 163 4.97 -6.68 -13.96
CA GLY A 163 4.28 -5.49 -14.41
C GLY A 163 2.79 -5.73 -14.73
N ARG A 164 2.17 -4.69 -15.24
CA ARG A 164 0.77 -4.69 -15.69
C ARG A 164 0.47 -5.80 -16.70
N ASP A 165 1.34 -5.98 -17.68
CA ASP A 165 1.13 -6.96 -18.76
C ASP A 165 1.15 -8.41 -18.25
N ASP A 166 1.97 -8.69 -17.22
CA ASP A 166 2.00 -10.01 -16.57
C ASP A 166 0.67 -10.28 -15.83
N LEU A 167 0.09 -9.26 -15.18
CA LEU A 167 -1.23 -9.35 -14.54
C LEU A 167 -2.34 -9.57 -15.56
N ASP A 168 -2.30 -8.83 -16.68
CA ASP A 168 -3.27 -8.96 -17.75
C ASP A 168 -3.24 -10.35 -18.37
N ALA A 169 -2.08 -10.83 -18.76
CA ALA A 169 -1.92 -12.16 -19.31
C ALA A 169 -2.40 -13.26 -18.34
N THR A 170 -2.19 -13.03 -17.02
CA THR A 170 -2.65 -13.97 -15.99
C THR A 170 -4.18 -14.00 -15.89
N VAL A 171 -4.86 -12.84 -15.88
CA VAL A 171 -6.33 -12.80 -15.83
C VAL A 171 -6.95 -13.26 -17.15
N ASP A 172 -6.36 -12.89 -18.30
CA ASP A 172 -6.87 -13.24 -19.63
C ASP A 172 -6.94 -14.76 -19.86
N ARG A 173 -6.00 -15.50 -19.26
CA ARG A 173 -5.98 -16.97 -19.29
C ARG A 173 -7.25 -17.57 -18.71
N PHE A 174 -7.86 -16.91 -17.74
CA PHE A 174 -9.02 -17.40 -16.98
C PHE A 174 -10.33 -16.71 -17.35
N ARG A 175 -10.40 -16.12 -18.56
CA ARG A 175 -11.61 -15.47 -19.09
C ARG A 175 -12.87 -16.33 -18.91
N ASP A 176 -12.75 -17.63 -19.21
CA ASP A 176 -13.86 -18.58 -19.22
C ASP A 176 -14.02 -19.35 -17.92
N ALA A 177 -13.10 -19.23 -16.97
CA ALA A 177 -13.24 -19.90 -15.68
C ALA A 177 -14.56 -19.47 -14.98
N PRO A 178 -15.32 -20.41 -14.38
CA PRO A 178 -16.63 -20.11 -13.78
C PRO A 178 -16.52 -19.30 -12.49
N ALA A 179 -15.37 -19.33 -11.82
CA ALA A 179 -15.05 -18.57 -10.62
C ALA A 179 -13.54 -18.40 -10.47
N MET A 180 -13.14 -17.48 -9.59
CA MET A 180 -11.73 -17.19 -9.31
C MET A 180 -11.49 -17.05 -7.80
N ILE A 181 -10.34 -17.53 -7.33
CA ILE A 181 -9.80 -17.25 -6.00
C ILE A 181 -8.49 -16.48 -6.18
N ILE A 182 -8.34 -15.37 -5.45
CA ILE A 182 -7.11 -14.56 -5.45
C ILE A 182 -6.49 -14.65 -4.05
N GLU A 183 -5.29 -15.22 -3.98
CA GLU A 183 -4.50 -15.37 -2.76
C GLU A 183 -3.59 -14.16 -2.57
N VAL A 184 -3.87 -13.37 -1.54
CA VAL A 184 -3.04 -12.22 -1.19
C VAL A 184 -2.67 -12.19 0.30
N ARG A 185 -2.97 -13.24 1.08
CA ARG A 185 -2.67 -13.29 2.52
C ARG A 185 -1.19 -13.08 2.88
N PRO A 186 -0.21 -13.58 2.10
CA PRO A 186 1.21 -13.34 2.39
C PRO A 186 1.73 -11.98 1.86
N ASN A 187 0.91 -11.18 1.21
CA ASN A 187 1.33 -9.96 0.52
C ASN A 187 1.31 -8.75 1.46
N GLY A 188 2.49 -8.29 1.86
CA GLY A 188 2.68 -7.12 2.72
C GLY A 188 2.62 -5.76 2.02
N GLY A 189 2.29 -5.70 0.72
CA GLY A 189 2.17 -4.44 -0.03
C GLY A 189 3.20 -4.28 -1.16
N GLY A 190 3.45 -3.02 -1.54
CA GLY A 190 4.37 -2.60 -2.61
C GLY A 190 3.80 -1.45 -3.43
N SER A 191 3.48 -1.66 -4.72
CA SER A 191 2.97 -0.66 -5.64
C SER A 191 1.45 -0.60 -5.68
N ASP A 192 0.86 0.52 -5.29
CA ASP A 192 -0.58 0.79 -5.45
C ASP A 192 -1.02 0.73 -6.91
N ALA A 193 -0.16 1.14 -7.85
CA ALA A 193 -0.47 1.11 -9.27
C ALA A 193 -0.72 -0.32 -9.75
N LEU A 194 0.12 -1.28 -9.37
CA LEU A 194 -0.09 -2.70 -9.71
C LEU A 194 -1.33 -3.28 -9.02
N ALA A 195 -1.56 -2.93 -7.76
CA ALA A 195 -2.76 -3.34 -7.02
C ALA A 195 -4.04 -2.87 -7.72
N PHE A 196 -4.08 -1.61 -8.15
CA PHE A 196 -5.20 -1.02 -8.86
C PHE A 196 -5.30 -1.51 -10.31
N ASP A 197 -4.18 -1.81 -10.96
CA ASP A 197 -4.17 -2.43 -12.27
C ASP A 197 -4.88 -3.80 -12.25
N LEU A 198 -4.62 -4.62 -11.23
CA LEU A 198 -5.34 -5.89 -11.09
C LEU A 198 -6.81 -5.65 -10.75
N ALA A 199 -7.12 -4.77 -9.79
CA ALA A 199 -8.50 -4.47 -9.40
C ALA A 199 -9.35 -3.95 -10.58
N GLY A 200 -8.76 -3.17 -11.50
CA GLY A 200 -9.42 -2.66 -12.70
C GLY A 200 -9.88 -3.76 -13.68
N ARG A 201 -9.37 -4.98 -13.56
CA ARG A 201 -9.84 -6.14 -14.35
C ARG A 201 -11.20 -6.68 -13.90
N PHE A 202 -11.66 -6.25 -12.71
CA PHE A 202 -12.93 -6.64 -12.09
C PHE A 202 -13.92 -5.47 -12.01
N ALA A 203 -13.48 -4.25 -12.30
CA ALA A 203 -14.28 -3.04 -12.19
C ALA A 203 -15.21 -2.87 -13.42
N PRO A 204 -16.53 -2.87 -13.25
CA PRO A 204 -17.46 -2.65 -14.37
C PRO A 204 -17.54 -1.18 -14.80
N ARG A 205 -17.08 -0.24 -13.95
CA ARG A 205 -17.09 1.21 -14.16
C ARG A 205 -16.04 1.88 -13.28
N SER A 206 -15.75 3.15 -13.55
CA SER A 206 -14.94 3.98 -12.63
C SER A 206 -15.56 3.99 -11.24
N THR A 207 -14.79 3.59 -10.24
CA THR A 207 -15.29 3.38 -8.87
C THR A 207 -14.36 4.03 -7.86
N VAL A 208 -14.92 4.81 -6.92
CA VAL A 208 -14.18 5.31 -5.76
C VAL A 208 -13.96 4.16 -4.79
N VAL A 209 -12.71 3.93 -4.40
CA VAL A 209 -12.31 2.81 -3.54
C VAL A 209 -11.72 3.26 -2.20
N GLY A 210 -11.55 4.57 -2.03
CA GLY A 210 -11.02 5.14 -0.80
C GLY A 210 -10.68 6.61 -0.95
N TYR A 211 -10.08 7.15 0.09
CA TYR A 211 -9.69 8.57 0.15
C TYR A 211 -8.36 8.70 0.88
N VAL A 212 -7.60 9.74 0.54
CA VAL A 212 -6.33 10.07 1.21
C VAL A 212 -6.20 11.56 1.47
N ARG A 213 -5.46 11.90 2.52
CA ARG A 213 -4.95 13.25 2.80
C ARG A 213 -3.50 13.16 3.20
N PHE A 214 -2.72 14.18 2.85
CA PHE A 214 -1.31 14.29 3.22
C PHE A 214 -1.14 15.40 4.26
N ARG A 215 -0.23 15.21 5.20
CA ARG A 215 0.22 16.30 6.07
C ARG A 215 0.77 17.44 5.23
N ASN A 216 0.38 18.69 5.55
CA ASN A 216 0.79 19.86 4.79
C ASN A 216 0.95 21.16 5.61
N GLY A 217 1.02 21.06 6.92
CA GLY A 217 1.17 22.23 7.80
C GLY A 217 1.70 21.90 9.19
N PRO A 218 1.92 22.91 10.05
CA PRO A 218 2.56 22.74 11.34
C PRO A 218 1.68 22.04 12.39
N ARG A 219 0.36 22.15 12.28
CA ARG A 219 -0.54 21.51 13.24
C ARG A 219 -0.78 20.05 12.86
N TYR A 220 -1.03 19.18 13.83
CA TYR A 220 -1.25 17.74 13.59
C TYR A 220 -2.54 17.42 12.85
N ASP A 221 -3.45 18.38 12.73
CA ASP A 221 -4.67 18.31 11.94
C ASP A 221 -4.60 19.08 10.59
N ASP A 222 -3.46 19.67 10.26
CA ASP A 222 -3.24 20.32 8.96
C ASP A 222 -3.00 19.27 7.87
N PHE A 223 -3.95 19.15 6.97
CA PHE A 223 -3.89 18.24 5.84
C PHE A 223 -4.29 18.91 4.53
N THR A 224 -3.81 18.35 3.42
CA THR A 224 -4.32 18.70 2.09
C THR A 224 -5.83 18.44 2.00
N PRO A 225 -6.52 19.08 1.03
CA PRO A 225 -7.85 18.62 0.65
C PRO A 225 -7.84 17.11 0.39
N GLU A 226 -8.97 16.48 0.67
CA GLU A 226 -9.14 15.06 0.45
C GLU A 226 -9.09 14.71 -1.04
N THR A 227 -8.38 13.65 -1.36
CA THR A 227 -8.30 13.11 -2.72
C THR A 227 -8.96 11.73 -2.76
N ALA A 228 -9.96 11.58 -3.63
CA ALA A 228 -10.58 10.28 -3.87
C ALA A 228 -9.63 9.37 -4.65
N ARG A 229 -9.47 8.14 -4.17
CA ARG A 229 -8.77 7.06 -4.86
C ARG A 229 -9.77 6.32 -5.73
N ARG A 230 -9.44 6.14 -6.99
CA ARG A 230 -10.34 5.51 -7.96
C ARG A 230 -9.64 4.39 -8.70
N ILE A 231 -10.40 3.39 -9.06
CA ILE A 231 -10.00 2.41 -10.08
C ILE A 231 -10.83 2.62 -11.34
N GLU A 232 -10.21 2.38 -12.48
CA GLU A 232 -10.83 2.46 -13.78
C GLU A 232 -10.92 1.05 -14.38
N PRO A 233 -12.01 0.72 -15.11
CA PRO A 233 -12.07 -0.51 -15.90
C PRO A 233 -10.88 -0.59 -16.85
N ARG A 234 -10.24 -1.75 -16.92
CA ARG A 234 -9.10 -1.94 -17.81
C ARG A 234 -8.95 -3.36 -18.32
N GLY A 235 -8.08 -3.51 -19.33
CA GLY A 235 -7.85 -4.79 -20.00
C GLY A 235 -8.89 -5.06 -21.09
N ALA A 236 -8.76 -6.20 -21.76
CA ALA A 236 -9.61 -6.57 -22.90
C ALA A 236 -11.07 -6.92 -22.50
N PHE A 237 -11.29 -7.22 -21.21
CA PHE A 237 -12.60 -7.51 -20.63
C PHE A 237 -12.55 -7.31 -19.11
N GLN A 238 -13.70 -7.18 -18.47
CA GLN A 238 -13.85 -7.25 -17.02
C GLN A 238 -14.35 -8.63 -16.64
N TYR A 239 -13.68 -9.23 -15.63
CA TYR A 239 -14.10 -10.51 -15.10
C TYR A 239 -15.28 -10.30 -14.13
N THR A 240 -16.47 -10.74 -14.53
CA THR A 240 -17.74 -10.47 -13.79
C THR A 240 -18.31 -11.71 -13.10
N LYS A 241 -17.66 -12.87 -13.22
CA LYS A 241 -18.04 -14.09 -12.52
C LYS A 241 -17.56 -14.04 -11.06
N PRO A 242 -18.06 -14.92 -10.15
CA PRO A 242 -17.71 -14.86 -8.74
C PRO A 242 -16.21 -14.89 -8.48
N VAL A 243 -15.74 -14.01 -7.59
CA VAL A 243 -14.35 -13.92 -7.13
C VAL A 243 -14.31 -13.95 -5.62
N ILE A 244 -13.43 -14.77 -5.06
CA ILE A 244 -13.06 -14.74 -3.65
C ILE A 244 -11.64 -14.17 -3.53
N VAL A 245 -11.46 -13.17 -2.70
CA VAL A 245 -10.13 -12.68 -2.31
C VAL A 245 -9.83 -13.17 -0.90
N LEU A 246 -8.74 -13.92 -0.74
CA LEU A 246 -8.32 -14.42 0.57
C LEU A 246 -7.53 -13.34 1.31
N SER A 247 -8.08 -12.87 2.43
CA SER A 247 -7.52 -11.79 3.25
C SER A 247 -7.07 -12.28 4.62
N GLY A 248 -6.21 -11.50 5.28
CA GLY A 248 -5.76 -11.79 6.64
C GLY A 248 -4.73 -10.81 7.18
N ARG A 249 -4.23 -11.08 8.39
CA ARG A 249 -3.35 -10.19 9.16
C ARG A 249 -1.99 -9.91 8.51
N GLY A 250 -1.60 -10.67 7.49
CA GLY A 250 -0.40 -10.40 6.69
C GLY A 250 -0.60 -9.40 5.55
N VAL A 251 -1.84 -8.96 5.32
CA VAL A 251 -2.19 -7.97 4.29
C VAL A 251 -1.96 -6.57 4.82
N PHE A 252 -1.03 -5.82 4.20
CA PHE A 252 -0.66 -4.46 4.61
C PHE A 252 -0.49 -3.53 3.41
N SER A 253 -0.54 -2.20 3.67
CA SER A 253 -0.13 -1.16 2.72
C SER A 253 -0.89 -1.25 1.39
N SER A 254 -0.22 -1.21 0.25
CA SER A 254 -0.85 -1.33 -1.09
C SER A 254 -1.75 -2.56 -1.25
N ASN A 255 -1.54 -3.60 -0.43
CA ASN A 255 -2.44 -4.75 -0.44
C ASN A 255 -3.75 -4.46 0.31
N GLU A 256 -3.76 -3.55 1.30
CA GLU A 256 -5.00 -3.05 1.90
C GLU A 256 -5.75 -2.15 0.91
N SER A 257 -5.02 -1.35 0.11
CA SER A 257 -5.60 -0.60 -1.01
C SER A 257 -6.25 -1.54 -2.04
N PHE A 258 -5.62 -2.70 -2.33
CA PHE A 258 -6.21 -3.74 -3.18
C PHE A 258 -7.50 -4.33 -2.57
N ILE A 259 -7.49 -4.70 -1.29
CA ILE A 259 -8.69 -5.20 -0.59
C ILE A 259 -9.79 -4.13 -0.60
N SER A 260 -9.47 -2.87 -0.30
CA SER A 260 -10.41 -1.75 -0.35
C SER A 260 -11.04 -1.62 -1.74
N ALA A 261 -10.23 -1.76 -2.80
CA ALA A 261 -10.70 -1.72 -4.18
C ALA A 261 -11.61 -2.92 -4.51
N MET A 262 -11.18 -4.13 -4.17
CA MET A 262 -11.93 -5.34 -4.51
C MET A 262 -13.28 -5.45 -3.78
N ARG A 263 -13.42 -4.88 -2.58
CA ARG A 263 -14.69 -4.82 -1.84
C ARG A 263 -15.78 -4.03 -2.56
N GLU A 264 -15.39 -3.07 -3.38
CA GLU A 264 -16.35 -2.25 -4.14
C GLU A 264 -16.85 -2.95 -5.42
N MET A 265 -16.33 -4.14 -5.73
CA MET A 265 -16.72 -4.92 -6.91
C MET A 265 -17.91 -5.82 -6.60
N PRO A 266 -19.00 -5.79 -7.41
CA PRO A 266 -20.27 -6.47 -7.08
C PRO A 266 -20.17 -8.01 -7.10
N ASN A 267 -19.17 -8.56 -7.75
CA ASN A 267 -18.96 -10.00 -7.90
C ASN A 267 -17.83 -10.54 -6.99
N VAL A 268 -17.31 -9.71 -6.08
CA VAL A 268 -16.17 -10.06 -5.20
C VAL A 268 -16.66 -10.26 -3.77
N THR A 269 -16.11 -11.28 -3.12
CA THR A 269 -16.25 -11.51 -1.68
C THR A 269 -14.88 -11.57 -1.05
N ILE A 270 -14.64 -10.77 -0.03
CA ILE A 270 -13.42 -10.85 0.79
C ILE A 270 -13.64 -11.90 1.87
N LEU A 271 -12.78 -12.90 1.94
CA LEU A 271 -12.94 -14.03 2.86
C LEU A 271 -11.65 -14.27 3.67
N GLY A 272 -11.78 -14.52 4.97
CA GLY A 272 -10.66 -14.82 5.85
C GLY A 272 -10.65 -14.02 7.14
N ASP A 273 -9.61 -13.24 7.39
CA ASP A 273 -9.48 -12.37 8.57
C ASP A 273 -9.29 -10.91 8.13
N THR A 274 -9.48 -10.01 9.10
CA THR A 274 -9.18 -8.58 8.97
C THR A 274 -7.73 -8.37 8.52
N THR A 275 -7.47 -7.37 7.68
CA THR A 275 -6.12 -6.99 7.25
C THR A 275 -5.26 -6.49 8.42
N GLY A 276 -3.98 -6.26 8.17
CA GLY A 276 -3.03 -5.89 9.22
C GLY A 276 -3.20 -4.50 9.82
N GLY A 277 -3.81 -3.56 9.09
CA GLY A 277 -4.05 -2.21 9.56
C GLY A 277 -2.79 -1.34 9.54
N GLY A 278 -2.10 -1.30 8.42
CA GLY A 278 -0.92 -0.45 8.23
C GLY A 278 -0.91 0.21 6.87
N THR A 279 -1.33 1.48 6.82
CA THR A 279 -1.25 2.34 5.63
C THR A 279 -0.49 3.61 5.98
N GLY A 280 0.22 4.22 5.07
CA GLY A 280 0.98 5.42 5.47
C GLY A 280 1.72 6.09 4.32
N ASN A 281 1.91 5.40 3.18
CA ASN A 281 2.74 5.90 2.08
C ASN A 281 4.08 6.45 2.60
N PRO A 282 4.95 5.60 3.14
CA PRO A 282 6.14 6.03 3.86
C PRO A 282 7.13 6.72 2.93
N GLN A 283 7.76 7.78 3.43
CA GLN A 283 8.87 8.48 2.79
C GLN A 283 10.16 8.15 3.51
N ASP A 284 11.21 7.89 2.75
CA ASP A 284 12.57 7.67 3.25
C ASP A 284 13.31 8.98 3.52
N TYR A 285 14.04 9.01 4.65
CA TYR A 285 14.91 10.11 5.04
C TYR A 285 16.28 9.58 5.47
N ALA A 286 17.34 10.36 5.21
CA ALA A 286 18.67 10.07 5.72
C ALA A 286 18.79 10.47 7.20
N LEU A 287 19.44 9.61 8.00
CA LEU A 287 19.74 9.89 9.42
C LEU A 287 21.20 10.23 9.66
N GLY A 288 22.08 9.88 8.72
CA GLY A 288 23.54 10.03 8.80
C GLY A 288 24.25 8.68 8.88
N ASP A 289 25.54 8.68 8.54
CA ASP A 289 26.42 7.50 8.55
C ASP A 289 25.82 6.28 7.83
N GLY A 290 25.07 6.51 6.74
CA GLY A 290 24.41 5.47 5.96
C GLY A 290 23.09 4.96 6.54
N TRP A 291 22.70 5.38 7.74
CA TRP A 291 21.38 5.07 8.30
C TRP A 291 20.27 5.87 7.63
N ARG A 292 19.10 5.24 7.48
CA ARG A 292 17.89 5.84 6.97
C ARG A 292 16.70 5.50 7.89
N TYR A 293 15.62 6.27 7.78
CA TYR A 293 14.36 5.99 8.46
C TYR A 293 13.17 6.34 7.56
N THR A 294 12.00 5.84 7.90
CA THR A 294 10.76 6.06 7.15
C THR A 294 9.71 6.74 8.01
N VAL A 295 8.89 7.60 7.39
CA VAL A 295 7.80 8.34 8.03
C VAL A 295 6.53 8.19 7.21
N SER A 296 5.43 7.78 7.85
CA SER A 296 4.09 7.73 7.24
C SER A 296 3.54 9.14 7.04
N ARG A 297 3.09 9.48 5.81
CA ARG A 297 2.76 10.85 5.41
C ARG A 297 1.29 11.08 5.08
N TRP A 298 0.50 10.04 4.88
CA TRP A 298 -0.92 10.19 4.59
C TRP A 298 -1.80 9.50 5.61
N ILE A 299 -3.07 9.89 5.66
CA ILE A 299 -4.13 9.09 6.25
C ILE A 299 -4.97 8.53 5.10
N GLU A 300 -5.27 7.25 5.16
CA GLU A 300 -6.10 6.56 4.18
C GLU A 300 -7.39 6.05 4.81
N TRP A 301 -8.48 6.22 4.08
CA TRP A 301 -9.81 5.70 4.41
C TRP A 301 -10.31 4.80 3.29
N THR A 302 -11.09 3.79 3.66
CA THR A 302 -11.93 3.02 2.73
C THR A 302 -13.01 3.90 2.10
N ALA A 303 -13.72 3.38 1.10
CA ALA A 303 -14.85 4.10 0.46
C ALA A 303 -15.96 4.45 1.46
N ASP A 304 -16.22 3.59 2.45
CA ASP A 304 -17.18 3.79 3.55
C ASP A 304 -16.60 4.60 4.74
N ARG A 305 -15.47 5.29 4.54
CA ARG A 305 -14.88 6.23 5.49
C ARG A 305 -14.26 5.63 6.76
N ARG A 306 -13.87 4.38 6.76
CA ARG A 306 -13.12 3.79 7.87
C ARG A 306 -11.64 4.12 7.70
N VAL A 307 -11.00 4.56 8.77
CA VAL A 307 -9.53 4.65 8.82
C VAL A 307 -8.97 3.24 8.86
N ILE A 308 -8.03 2.93 7.95
CA ILE A 308 -7.45 1.59 7.85
C ILE A 308 -6.37 1.37 8.92
N GLU A 309 -5.59 2.41 9.19
CA GLU A 309 -4.49 2.35 10.17
C GLU A 309 -4.95 1.81 11.53
N TRP A 310 -4.26 0.81 12.07
CA TRP A 310 -4.55 0.04 13.29
C TRP A 310 -5.78 -0.89 13.22
N GLN A 311 -6.81 -0.53 12.47
CA GLN A 311 -8.07 -1.26 12.44
C GLN A 311 -8.06 -2.38 11.40
N GLY A 312 -7.40 -2.15 10.26
CA GLY A 312 -7.50 -3.01 9.10
C GLY A 312 -8.88 -2.96 8.44
N ILE A 313 -9.03 -3.76 7.41
CA ILE A 313 -10.27 -3.91 6.65
C ILE A 313 -10.86 -5.30 7.01
N PRO A 314 -12.03 -5.38 7.62
CA PRO A 314 -12.66 -6.66 7.93
C PRO A 314 -13.11 -7.36 6.65
N PRO A 315 -13.07 -8.70 6.59
CA PRO A 315 -13.61 -9.47 5.48
C PRO A 315 -15.14 -9.48 5.49
N ASP A 316 -15.76 -9.84 4.37
CA ASP A 316 -17.20 -10.09 4.27
C ASP A 316 -17.58 -11.42 4.93
N VAL A 317 -16.68 -12.42 4.83
CA VAL A 317 -16.86 -13.73 5.44
C VAL A 317 -15.66 -14.00 6.36
N VAL A 318 -15.90 -13.97 7.67
CA VAL A 318 -14.88 -14.26 8.67
C VAL A 318 -14.62 -15.77 8.75
N VAL A 319 -13.35 -16.16 8.59
CA VAL A 319 -12.87 -17.52 8.82
C VAL A 319 -11.76 -17.47 9.88
N PRO A 320 -12.06 -17.85 11.12
CA PRO A 320 -11.08 -17.82 12.20
C PRO A 320 -9.85 -18.68 11.90
N TRP A 321 -8.68 -18.22 12.37
CA TRP A 321 -7.47 -19.02 12.33
C TRP A 321 -7.63 -20.27 13.19
N ASP A 322 -7.33 -21.44 12.62
CA ASP A 322 -7.37 -22.72 13.32
C ASP A 322 -5.98 -23.36 13.33
N THR A 323 -5.29 -23.22 14.45
CA THR A 323 -3.95 -23.79 14.65
C THR A 323 -3.94 -25.32 14.60
N ALA A 324 -5.03 -25.99 15.03
CA ALA A 324 -5.12 -27.45 14.98
C ALA A 324 -5.25 -27.94 13.54
N ALA A 325 -6.09 -27.28 12.73
CA ALA A 325 -6.21 -27.55 11.30
C ALA A 325 -4.89 -27.34 10.57
N VAL A 326 -4.17 -26.24 10.85
CA VAL A 326 -2.86 -25.97 10.26
C VAL A 326 -1.83 -27.06 10.61
N ARG A 327 -1.78 -27.49 11.87
CA ARG A 327 -0.92 -28.63 12.29
C ARG A 327 -1.28 -29.92 11.57
N ALA A 328 -2.57 -30.13 11.26
CA ALA A 328 -3.04 -31.24 10.43
C ALA A 328 -2.80 -31.01 8.91
N GLY A 329 -2.21 -29.88 8.52
CA GLY A 329 -1.88 -29.54 7.14
C GLY A 329 -3.06 -29.06 6.31
N ARG A 330 -4.11 -28.49 6.94
CA ARG A 330 -5.33 -27.99 6.30
C ARG A 330 -5.34 -26.48 6.26
N ASP A 331 -5.77 -25.91 5.13
CA ASP A 331 -6.05 -24.50 4.95
C ASP A 331 -7.57 -24.26 5.05
N VAL A 332 -8.03 -23.99 6.25
CA VAL A 332 -9.47 -23.77 6.50
C VAL A 332 -10.04 -22.57 5.75
N VAL A 333 -9.20 -21.57 5.43
CA VAL A 333 -9.60 -20.40 4.66
C VAL A 333 -9.82 -20.78 3.20
N MET A 334 -8.92 -21.55 2.60
CA MET A 334 -9.09 -22.08 1.25
C MET A 334 -10.27 -23.04 1.17
N GLU A 335 -10.44 -23.92 2.15
CA GLU A 335 -11.58 -24.85 2.22
C GLU A 335 -12.92 -24.09 2.26
N ALA A 336 -13.00 -23.02 3.08
CA ALA A 336 -14.18 -22.17 3.17
C ALA A 336 -14.45 -21.42 1.85
N ALA A 337 -13.41 -20.91 1.17
CA ALA A 337 -13.55 -20.27 -0.14
C ALA A 337 -14.11 -21.22 -1.19
N LEU A 338 -13.59 -22.43 -1.26
CA LEU A 338 -14.09 -23.46 -2.18
C LEU A 338 -15.54 -23.86 -1.88
N ALA A 339 -15.91 -23.97 -0.59
CA ALA A 339 -17.28 -24.25 -0.17
C ALA A 339 -18.23 -23.11 -0.54
N HIS A 340 -17.81 -21.86 -0.32
CA HIS A 340 -18.60 -20.66 -0.67
C HIS A 340 -18.95 -20.61 -2.16
N LEU A 341 -17.97 -20.87 -3.03
CA LEU A 341 -18.20 -20.88 -4.48
C LEU A 341 -19.11 -22.02 -4.93
N ARG A 342 -19.07 -23.19 -4.29
CA ARG A 342 -19.97 -24.32 -4.60
C ARG A 342 -21.42 -23.99 -4.26
N VAL A 343 -21.68 -23.37 -3.13
CA VAL A 343 -23.03 -22.96 -2.71
C VAL A 343 -23.57 -21.86 -3.63
N GLY A 344 -22.74 -20.91 -4.03
CA GLY A 344 -23.12 -19.88 -5.00
C GLY A 344 -23.52 -20.47 -6.36
N ALA A 345 -22.79 -21.46 -6.86
CA ALA A 345 -23.11 -22.12 -8.11
C ALA A 345 -24.45 -22.89 -8.07
N LEU A 346 -24.82 -23.46 -6.93
CA LEU A 346 -26.11 -24.15 -6.76
C LEU A 346 -27.31 -23.21 -6.74
N ARG A 347 -27.12 -21.96 -6.27
CA ARG A 347 -28.20 -20.94 -6.24
C ARG A 347 -28.46 -20.29 -7.60
N THR A 348 -27.53 -20.39 -8.54
CA THR A 348 -27.67 -19.84 -9.89
C THR A 348 -28.25 -20.82 -10.91
N VAL A 349 -28.60 -22.05 -10.51
CA VAL A 349 -29.29 -23.03 -11.36
C VAL A 349 -30.80 -22.76 -11.25
N PRO A 350 -31.47 -22.27 -12.32
CA PRO A 350 -32.91 -22.07 -12.29
C PRO A 350 -33.65 -23.41 -12.09
N GLY A 351 -34.44 -23.54 -11.03
CA GLY A 351 -35.30 -24.70 -10.84
C GLY A 351 -35.06 -25.53 -9.57
N LEU A 352 -34.24 -25.10 -8.64
CA LEU A 352 -34.04 -25.74 -7.33
C LEU A 352 -34.54 -24.90 -6.15
N GLU A 353 -35.69 -24.21 -6.33
CA GLU A 353 -36.47 -23.71 -5.20
C GLU A 353 -37.27 -24.85 -4.59
N ARG A 354 -36.96 -25.27 -3.37
CA ARG A 354 -37.81 -26.11 -2.53
C ARG A 354 -38.37 -25.28 -1.41
#